data_8c4e0887026d776f5fa5bd1fdcdc17c8
#
_entry.id   8c4e0887026d776f5fa5bd1fdcdc17c8
#
_cell.length_a   1.000
_cell.length_b   1.000
_cell.length_c   1.000
_cell.angle_alpha   90.00
_cell.angle_beta   90.00
_cell.angle_gamma   90.00
#
_symmetry.space_group_name_H-M   'P 1'
#
loop_
_entity.id
_entity.type
_entity.pdbx_description
1 polymer ?
#
loop_
_entity_poly.entity_id
_entity_poly.type
_entity_poly.pdbx_seq_one_letter_code
_entity_poly.pdbx_strand_id
1 'polypeptide(L)'
;MSNYSHRVTEEEEREDLTINQILRRNFKFSSRFKTKIKFQKLVDLNGEQSPGYLRPKAGDEIVVRLPEETSDFPMEDIPVSPLYEDEDILIIDKQPGVTVHPTKGHPDHTLANGIMKYMHDTDQSFKIRFANRLDMDTSGIVIVAKNANSQNDISHQMRNQTTVKKYRAVVLGDVKEDFFTIDLPIGRPFEDQVQRSVMAEGGKDAVTDVQVLEHFGDRYTLVELTLHTGRTHQIRVHLSHIGHPIAGDQLYGGEDPHIQRQALHSCYLKFLHPMSHEPLEIQSELPEDIQRCITEIKNESEH
;
A
#
# COMPACT_ATOMS: atom_id res chain seq x y z
N MET A 1 6.47 17.82 12.70
CA MET A 1 6.18 18.42 11.37
C MET A 1 7.27 17.98 10.43
N SER A 2 6.92 17.24 9.38
CA SER A 2 7.90 16.86 8.35
C SER A 2 8.29 18.11 7.56
N ASN A 3 9.51 18.56 7.70
CA ASN A 3 10.06 19.64 6.92
C ASN A 3 11.14 19.07 6.00
N TYR A 4 11.14 19.48 4.75
CA TYR A 4 12.24 19.18 3.85
C TYR A 4 13.34 20.19 4.05
N SER A 5 14.51 19.76 4.49
CA SER A 5 15.65 20.64 4.68
C SER A 5 16.78 20.31 3.69
N HIS A 6 17.48 21.33 3.25
CA HIS A 6 18.67 21.20 2.42
C HIS A 6 19.68 22.27 2.81
N ARG A 7 20.91 21.84 3.06
CA ARG A 7 22.02 22.76 3.28
C ARG A 7 22.72 23.03 1.96
N VAL A 8 22.75 24.30 1.56
CA VAL A 8 23.33 24.75 0.29
C VAL A 8 24.82 24.40 0.23
N THR A 9 25.22 23.81 -0.87
CA THR A 9 26.62 23.40 -1.12
C THR A 9 27.43 24.52 -1.78
N GLU A 10 28.77 24.43 -1.70
CA GLU A 10 29.66 25.35 -2.42
C GLU A 10 29.50 25.26 -3.95
N GLU A 11 29.09 24.10 -4.48
CA GLU A 11 28.84 23.91 -5.90
C GLU A 11 27.59 24.66 -6.35
N GLU A 12 26.49 24.58 -5.56
CA GLU A 12 25.24 25.27 -5.83
C GLU A 12 25.39 26.81 -5.75
N GLU A 13 26.23 27.31 -4.83
CA GLU A 13 26.59 28.72 -4.79
C GLU A 13 27.42 29.13 -6.00
N ARG A 14 28.44 28.35 -6.41
CA ARG A 14 29.26 28.62 -7.59
C ARG A 14 28.45 28.62 -8.90
N GLU A 15 27.44 27.74 -8.98
CA GLU A 15 26.50 27.70 -10.10
C GLU A 15 25.46 28.82 -10.07
N ASP A 16 25.47 29.66 -9.02
CA ASP A 16 24.56 30.79 -8.83
C ASP A 16 23.08 30.38 -8.87
N LEU A 17 22.75 29.21 -8.26
CA LEU A 17 21.41 28.67 -8.30
C LEU A 17 20.45 29.42 -7.40
N THR A 18 19.22 29.59 -7.87
CA THR A 18 18.12 30.07 -7.03
C THR A 18 17.60 28.95 -6.13
N ILE A 19 16.94 29.30 -5.02
CA ILE A 19 16.25 28.34 -4.14
C ILE A 19 15.36 27.40 -4.94
N ASN A 20 14.56 27.90 -5.90
CA ASN A 20 13.71 27.06 -6.73
C ASN A 20 14.48 26.05 -7.59
N GLN A 21 15.67 26.40 -8.06
CA GLN A 21 16.53 25.49 -8.84
C GLN A 21 17.15 24.43 -7.93
N ILE A 22 17.61 24.82 -6.74
CA ILE A 22 18.12 23.90 -5.71
C ILE A 22 17.04 22.91 -5.29
N LEU A 23 15.83 23.40 -4.99
CA LEU A 23 14.71 22.52 -4.64
C LEU A 23 14.30 21.56 -5.76
N ARG A 24 14.43 21.97 -7.03
CA ARG A 24 14.17 21.07 -8.17
C ARG A 24 15.25 20.02 -8.36
N ARG A 25 16.49 20.35 -8.04
CA ARG A 25 17.66 19.47 -8.16
C ARG A 25 17.62 18.37 -7.09
N ASN A 26 17.33 18.77 -5.85
CA ASN A 26 17.45 17.90 -4.69
C ASN A 26 16.15 17.17 -4.30
N PHE A 27 14.99 17.71 -4.69
CA PHE A 27 13.70 17.14 -4.32
C PHE A 27 12.81 16.86 -5.54
N LYS A 28 12.26 15.67 -5.62
CA LYS A 28 11.34 15.26 -6.69
C LYS A 28 9.89 15.70 -6.43
N PHE A 29 9.67 16.93 -5.98
CA PHE A 29 8.33 17.44 -5.73
C PHE A 29 7.42 17.39 -6.96
N SER A 30 6.16 17.00 -6.78
CA SER A 30 5.16 17.04 -7.83
C SER A 30 4.91 18.48 -8.31
N SER A 31 4.47 18.63 -9.57
CA SER A 31 4.15 19.96 -10.14
C SER A 31 3.10 20.70 -9.31
N ARG A 32 2.10 19.97 -8.78
CA ARG A 32 1.08 20.54 -7.88
C ARG A 32 1.68 21.02 -6.56
N PHE A 33 2.61 20.29 -5.97
CA PHE A 33 3.26 20.69 -4.73
C PHE A 33 4.20 21.87 -4.96
N LYS A 34 4.98 21.91 -6.07
CA LYS A 34 5.79 23.07 -6.47
C LYS A 34 4.95 24.34 -6.59
N THR A 35 3.76 24.22 -7.15
CA THR A 35 2.80 25.34 -7.23
C THR A 35 2.34 25.76 -5.83
N LYS A 36 2.00 24.80 -4.96
CA LYS A 36 1.59 25.05 -3.58
C LYS A 36 2.69 25.74 -2.78
N ILE A 37 3.94 25.29 -2.87
CA ILE A 37 5.12 25.90 -2.25
C ILE A 37 5.20 27.39 -2.60
N LYS A 38 5.05 27.73 -3.89
CA LYS A 38 5.13 29.11 -4.37
C LYS A 38 3.98 29.97 -3.85
N PHE A 39 2.72 29.50 -3.96
CA PHE A 39 1.55 30.29 -3.58
C PHE A 39 1.39 30.46 -2.07
N GLN A 40 1.72 29.43 -1.29
CA GLN A 40 1.59 29.44 0.17
C GLN A 40 2.86 29.91 0.88
N LYS A 41 3.90 30.30 0.12
CA LYS A 41 5.18 30.80 0.65
C LYS A 41 5.78 29.86 1.70
N LEU A 42 5.87 28.57 1.37
CA LEU A 42 6.28 27.51 2.30
C LEU A 42 7.80 27.33 2.41
N VAL A 43 8.60 28.26 1.90
CA VAL A 43 10.07 28.19 1.91
C VAL A 43 10.65 29.15 2.90
N ASP A 44 11.53 28.67 3.73
CA ASP A 44 12.39 29.47 4.61
C ASP A 44 13.85 29.34 4.19
N LEU A 45 14.60 30.39 4.38
CA LEU A 45 16.05 30.45 4.29
C LEU A 45 16.57 30.89 5.67
N ASN A 46 17.34 30.02 6.33
CA ASN A 46 17.87 30.26 7.68
C ASN A 46 16.78 30.63 8.71
N GLY A 47 15.60 30.00 8.59
CA GLY A 47 14.46 30.23 9.49
C GLY A 47 13.56 31.41 9.13
N GLU A 48 13.91 32.22 8.12
CA GLU A 48 13.09 33.32 7.64
C GLU A 48 12.39 32.98 6.32
N GLN A 49 11.10 33.30 6.23
CA GLN A 49 10.32 33.08 5.01
C GLN A 49 10.97 33.79 3.82
N SER A 50 11.23 33.04 2.74
CA SER A 50 12.02 33.57 1.62
C SER A 50 11.39 33.22 0.26
N PRO A 51 11.47 34.15 -0.71
CA PRO A 51 11.01 33.85 -2.06
C PRO A 51 11.98 32.94 -2.80
N GLY A 52 11.44 32.02 -3.60
CA GLY A 52 12.23 30.99 -4.29
C GLY A 52 13.17 31.49 -5.39
N TYR A 53 13.15 32.78 -5.73
CA TYR A 53 14.09 33.39 -6.68
C TYR A 53 15.40 33.89 -6.02
N LEU A 54 15.47 33.91 -4.69
CA LEU A 54 16.71 34.28 -3.98
C LEU A 54 17.82 33.25 -4.29
N ARG A 55 19.05 33.75 -4.22
CA ARG A 55 20.28 32.97 -4.43
C ARG A 55 20.97 32.83 -3.07
N PRO A 56 20.87 31.66 -2.45
CA PRO A 56 21.47 31.40 -1.16
C PRO A 56 22.98 31.19 -1.28
N LYS A 57 23.70 31.31 -0.17
CA LYS A 57 25.13 31.05 -0.06
C LYS A 57 25.38 29.65 0.47
N ALA A 58 26.59 29.11 0.22
CA ALA A 58 27.01 27.85 0.82
C ALA A 58 26.91 27.91 2.36
N GLY A 59 26.33 26.84 2.91
CA GLY A 59 26.05 26.73 4.34
C GLY A 59 24.67 27.24 4.77
N ASP A 60 23.96 28.01 3.94
CA ASP A 60 22.58 28.41 4.21
C ASP A 60 21.67 27.17 4.28
N GLU A 61 20.65 27.24 5.12
CA GLU A 61 19.65 26.19 5.26
C GLU A 61 18.33 26.60 4.58
N ILE A 62 17.94 25.82 3.58
CA ILE A 62 16.63 25.95 2.95
C ILE A 62 15.69 24.94 3.60
N VAL A 63 14.56 25.41 4.13
CA VAL A 63 13.51 24.55 4.71
C VAL A 63 12.21 24.75 3.94
N VAL A 64 11.60 23.65 3.46
CA VAL A 64 10.25 23.66 2.91
C VAL A 64 9.29 23.12 3.95
N ARG A 65 8.44 24.00 4.48
CA ARG A 65 7.41 23.64 5.45
C ARG A 65 6.26 22.90 4.75
N LEU A 66 5.86 21.77 5.31
CA LEU A 66 4.62 21.12 4.87
C LEU A 66 3.43 21.79 5.55
N PRO A 67 2.34 22.08 4.81
CA PRO A 67 1.10 22.51 5.44
C PRO A 67 0.61 21.48 6.44
N GLU A 68 0.15 21.91 7.59
CA GLU A 68 -0.56 21.03 8.51
C GLU A 68 -1.87 20.58 7.85
N GLU A 69 -2.03 19.29 7.77
CA GLU A 69 -3.25 18.65 7.25
C GLU A 69 -3.63 17.54 8.22
N THR A 70 -4.88 17.52 8.62
CA THR A 70 -5.45 16.52 9.53
C THR A 70 -6.53 15.72 8.83
N SER A 71 -6.83 14.54 9.35
CA SER A 71 -8.03 13.79 9.05
C SER A 71 -9.07 14.01 10.15
N ASP A 72 -10.32 13.82 9.81
CA ASP A 72 -11.46 14.00 10.73
C ASP A 72 -12.36 12.75 10.67
N PHE A 73 -11.80 11.60 11.09
CA PHE A 73 -12.59 10.38 11.29
C PHE A 73 -12.83 10.18 12.78
N PRO A 74 -13.98 9.61 13.19
CA PRO A 74 -14.18 9.19 14.57
C PRO A 74 -13.04 8.27 15.04
N MET A 75 -12.55 8.47 16.26
CA MET A 75 -11.56 7.58 16.87
C MET A 75 -12.24 6.30 17.32
N GLU A 76 -11.67 5.15 17.01
CA GLU A 76 -12.15 3.85 17.44
C GLU A 76 -11.00 2.97 17.90
N ASP A 77 -11.29 2.08 18.86
CA ASP A 77 -10.32 1.15 19.42
C ASP A 77 -10.11 -0.06 18.50
N ILE A 78 -9.62 0.23 17.28
CA ILE A 78 -9.23 -0.76 16.28
C ILE A 78 -7.71 -0.87 16.34
N PRO A 79 -7.16 -2.07 16.58
CA PRO A 79 -5.72 -2.24 16.68
C PRO A 79 -4.98 -1.80 15.43
N VAL A 80 -3.92 -1.04 15.61
CA VAL A 80 -2.98 -0.64 14.57
C VAL A 80 -1.62 -1.24 14.93
N SER A 81 -1.10 -2.10 14.07
CA SER A 81 0.18 -2.80 14.26
C SER A 81 1.21 -2.28 13.27
N PRO A 82 2.07 -1.31 13.63
CA PRO A 82 3.09 -0.77 12.75
C PRO A 82 4.18 -1.83 12.44
N LEU A 83 4.48 -2.00 11.15
CA LEU A 83 5.65 -2.74 10.66
C LEU A 83 6.84 -1.81 10.41
N TYR A 84 6.56 -0.57 10.07
CA TYR A 84 7.53 0.49 9.87
C TYR A 84 6.86 1.85 10.04
N GLU A 85 7.58 2.80 10.63
CA GLU A 85 7.10 4.17 10.77
C GLU A 85 8.25 5.16 10.78
N ASP A 86 8.07 6.28 10.08
CA ASP A 86 8.90 7.46 10.15
C ASP A 86 8.05 8.75 9.99
N GLU A 87 8.69 9.87 9.64
CA GLU A 87 7.99 11.15 9.46
C GLU A 87 7.10 11.18 8.22
N ASP A 88 7.35 10.34 7.22
CA ASP A 88 6.74 10.38 5.89
C ASP A 88 5.70 9.29 5.65
N ILE A 89 5.90 8.12 6.23
CA ILE A 89 5.05 6.94 6.02
C ILE A 89 4.81 6.18 7.32
N LEU A 90 3.67 5.49 7.37
CA LEU A 90 3.32 4.47 8.35
C LEU A 90 2.90 3.22 7.58
N ILE A 91 3.57 2.09 7.81
CA ILE A 91 3.25 0.80 7.21
C ILE A 91 2.66 -0.09 8.29
N ILE A 92 1.48 -0.62 8.04
CA ILE A 92 0.67 -1.33 9.02
C ILE A 92 0.45 -2.77 8.56
N ASP A 93 0.52 -3.71 9.49
CA ASP A 93 -0.03 -5.05 9.33
C ASP A 93 -1.53 -5.02 9.65
N LYS A 94 -2.37 -4.99 8.60
CA LYS A 94 -3.81 -4.91 8.75
C LYS A 94 -4.38 -6.28 9.13
N GLN A 95 -5.12 -6.34 10.23
CA GLN A 95 -5.92 -7.51 10.59
C GLN A 95 -7.08 -7.74 9.59
N PRO A 96 -7.60 -8.97 9.44
CA PRO A 96 -8.83 -9.24 8.70
C PRO A 96 -10.06 -8.64 9.39
N GLY A 97 -11.20 -8.57 8.70
CA GLY A 97 -12.47 -8.08 9.24
C GLY A 97 -12.61 -6.58 9.26
N VAL A 98 -11.60 -5.81 8.85
CA VAL A 98 -11.58 -4.34 8.89
C VAL A 98 -11.36 -3.77 7.49
N THR A 99 -12.25 -2.87 7.05
CA THR A 99 -12.05 -2.12 5.80
C THR A 99 -10.97 -1.06 5.98
N VAL A 100 -10.26 -0.72 4.90
CA VAL A 100 -9.15 0.25 4.98
C VAL A 100 -9.65 1.67 5.29
N HIS A 101 -10.70 2.12 4.63
CA HIS A 101 -11.27 3.45 4.83
C HIS A 101 -12.80 3.44 4.68
N PRO A 102 -13.49 4.48 5.19
CA PRO A 102 -14.95 4.56 5.11
C PRO A 102 -15.48 4.44 3.68
N THR A 103 -16.56 3.67 3.54
CA THR A 103 -17.30 3.50 2.30
C THR A 103 -18.80 3.67 2.57
N LYS A 104 -19.64 3.72 1.51
CA LYS A 104 -21.10 3.81 1.69
C LYS A 104 -21.69 2.66 2.53
N GLY A 105 -21.09 1.47 2.45
CA GLY A 105 -21.53 0.29 3.22
C GLY A 105 -20.87 0.15 4.60
N HIS A 106 -19.76 0.81 4.83
CA HIS A 106 -18.97 0.78 6.07
C HIS A 106 -18.49 2.20 6.36
N PRO A 107 -19.35 3.09 6.93
CA PRO A 107 -18.98 4.47 7.20
C PRO A 107 -18.00 4.59 8.37
N ASP A 108 -18.03 3.64 9.30
CA ASP A 108 -17.23 3.55 10.51
C ASP A 108 -16.57 2.15 10.61
N HIS A 109 -15.89 1.87 11.70
CA HIS A 109 -15.17 0.61 11.97
C HIS A 109 -14.14 0.27 10.90
N THR A 110 -13.34 1.28 10.49
CA THR A 110 -12.32 1.15 9.45
C THR A 110 -10.93 1.33 10.03
N LEU A 111 -9.90 0.90 9.30
CA LEU A 111 -8.51 1.14 9.68
C LEU A 111 -8.22 2.65 9.86
N ALA A 112 -8.90 3.51 9.08
CA ALA A 112 -8.79 4.96 9.27
C ALA A 112 -9.22 5.42 10.66
N ASN A 113 -10.29 4.83 11.22
CA ASN A 113 -10.77 5.11 12.58
C ASN A 113 -9.75 4.66 13.64
N GLY A 114 -9.14 3.47 13.45
CA GLY A 114 -8.06 2.99 14.33
C GLY A 114 -6.81 3.87 14.26
N ILE A 115 -6.43 4.34 13.06
CA ILE A 115 -5.28 5.24 12.89
C ILE A 115 -5.53 6.58 13.59
N MET A 116 -6.76 7.10 13.61
CA MET A 116 -7.09 8.32 14.38
C MET A 116 -6.79 8.13 15.88
N LYS A 117 -7.16 6.98 16.45
CA LYS A 117 -6.82 6.66 17.84
C LYS A 117 -5.31 6.48 18.01
N TYR A 118 -4.67 5.76 17.12
CA TYR A 118 -3.21 5.59 17.13
C TYR A 118 -2.47 6.94 17.12
N MET A 119 -2.87 7.89 16.26
CA MET A 119 -2.30 9.24 16.22
C MET A 119 -2.50 9.99 17.54
N HIS A 120 -3.70 9.89 18.14
CA HIS A 120 -3.98 10.49 19.44
C HIS A 120 -3.07 9.91 20.54
N ASP A 121 -2.94 8.58 20.59
CA ASP A 121 -2.19 7.88 21.63
C ASP A 121 -0.65 8.09 21.48
N THR A 122 -0.17 8.41 20.28
CA THR A 122 1.25 8.67 19.97
C THR A 122 1.60 10.15 19.81
N ASP A 123 0.65 11.06 20.13
CA ASP A 123 0.80 12.53 19.98
C ASP A 123 1.21 12.94 18.55
N GLN A 124 0.61 12.29 17.56
CA GLN A 124 0.84 12.58 16.14
C GLN A 124 -0.38 13.25 15.50
N SER A 125 -0.13 14.05 14.47
CA SER A 125 -1.19 14.66 13.66
C SER A 125 -0.77 14.69 12.20
N PHE A 126 -1.52 13.97 11.35
CA PHE A 126 -1.33 13.98 9.90
C PHE A 126 -2.63 13.63 9.17
N LYS A 127 -2.72 13.99 7.91
CA LYS A 127 -3.82 13.52 7.07
C LYS A 127 -3.55 12.09 6.60
N ILE A 128 -4.44 11.18 6.93
CA ILE A 128 -4.38 9.77 6.53
C ILE A 128 -4.55 9.65 5.02
N ARG A 129 -3.58 9.06 4.34
CA ARG A 129 -3.57 8.84 2.89
C ARG A 129 -3.12 7.42 2.59
N PHE A 130 -4.07 6.55 2.34
CA PHE A 130 -3.75 5.19 1.93
C PHE A 130 -3.15 5.17 0.52
N ALA A 131 -1.96 4.57 0.38
CA ALA A 131 -1.30 4.40 -0.91
C ALA A 131 -1.74 3.11 -1.62
N ASN A 132 -2.13 2.08 -0.85
CA ASN A 132 -2.77 0.86 -1.34
C ASN A 132 -4.02 0.55 -0.51
N ARG A 133 -4.74 -0.48 -0.94
CA ARG A 133 -5.89 -1.01 -0.21
C ARG A 133 -5.88 -2.53 -0.22
N LEU A 134 -6.44 -3.11 0.82
CA LEU A 134 -6.79 -4.52 0.93
C LEU A 134 -8.31 -4.65 1.07
N ASP A 135 -8.84 -5.78 0.69
CA ASP A 135 -10.23 -6.11 0.96
C ASP A 135 -10.44 -6.26 2.48
N MET A 136 -11.68 -6.18 2.95
CA MET A 136 -12.01 -6.23 4.37
C MET A 136 -11.35 -7.43 5.07
N ASP A 137 -11.51 -8.61 4.51
CA ASP A 137 -11.04 -9.87 5.11
C ASP A 137 -9.64 -10.29 4.61
N THR A 138 -8.99 -9.50 3.77
CA THR A 138 -7.58 -9.67 3.42
C THR A 138 -6.71 -9.01 4.47
N SER A 139 -5.76 -9.75 5.03
CA SER A 139 -4.78 -9.25 6.01
C SER A 139 -3.46 -8.82 5.37
N GLY A 140 -2.61 -8.11 6.13
CA GLY A 140 -1.24 -7.79 5.76
C GLY A 140 -0.98 -6.32 5.42
N ILE A 141 0.00 -6.06 4.59
CA ILE A 141 0.68 -4.78 4.45
C ILE A 141 -0.19 -3.69 3.81
N VAL A 142 -0.41 -2.62 4.57
CA VAL A 142 -1.05 -1.37 4.10
C VAL A 142 -0.12 -0.19 4.33
N ILE A 143 0.05 0.65 3.32
CA ILE A 143 0.86 1.87 3.38
C ILE A 143 -0.04 3.08 3.59
N VAL A 144 0.30 3.87 4.59
CA VAL A 144 -0.26 5.20 4.86
C VAL A 144 0.83 6.24 4.63
N ALA A 145 0.62 7.14 3.70
CA ALA A 145 1.48 8.31 3.54
C ALA A 145 1.00 9.42 4.48
N LYS A 146 1.90 9.96 5.29
CA LYS A 146 1.60 11.02 6.26
C LYS A 146 1.49 12.40 5.59
N ASN A 147 2.04 12.56 4.41
CA ASN A 147 1.96 13.81 3.65
C ASN A 147 1.65 13.58 2.16
N ALA A 148 1.28 14.64 1.46
CA ALA A 148 0.84 14.59 0.06
C ALA A 148 1.98 14.26 -0.92
N ASN A 149 3.23 14.60 -0.58
CA ASN A 149 4.37 14.30 -1.44
C ASN A 149 4.69 12.79 -1.41
N SER A 150 4.75 12.21 -0.22
CA SER A 150 4.95 10.77 -0.03
C SER A 150 3.84 9.96 -0.69
N GLN A 151 2.57 10.39 -0.58
CA GLN A 151 1.47 9.75 -1.31
C GLN A 151 1.66 9.81 -2.83
N ASN A 152 2.06 10.97 -3.36
CA ASN A 152 2.26 11.15 -4.80
C ASN A 152 3.41 10.28 -5.32
N ASP A 153 4.53 10.24 -4.61
CA ASP A 153 5.69 9.44 -5.00
C ASP A 153 5.37 7.93 -5.00
N ILE A 154 4.82 7.40 -3.90
CA ILE A 154 4.42 6.00 -3.80
C ILE A 154 3.38 5.64 -4.88
N SER A 155 2.39 6.51 -5.12
CA SER A 155 1.41 6.31 -6.18
C SER A 155 2.03 6.30 -7.58
N HIS A 156 3.10 7.08 -7.79
CA HIS A 156 3.86 7.08 -9.05
C HIS A 156 4.63 5.77 -9.21
N GLN A 157 5.31 5.30 -8.17
CA GLN A 157 6.01 4.01 -8.17
C GLN A 157 5.04 2.86 -8.47
N MET A 158 3.86 2.83 -7.84
CA MET A 158 2.85 1.81 -8.09
C MET A 158 2.30 1.84 -9.53
N ARG A 159 2.06 3.03 -10.09
CA ARG A 159 1.61 3.15 -11.51
C ARG A 159 2.67 2.71 -12.50
N ASN A 160 3.93 2.97 -12.21
CA ASN A 160 5.05 2.58 -13.07
C ASN A 160 5.54 1.15 -12.81
N GLN A 161 4.85 0.40 -11.95
CA GLN A 161 5.16 -1.00 -11.63
C GLN A 161 6.60 -1.19 -11.09
N THR A 162 7.14 -0.19 -10.41
CA THR A 162 8.47 -0.28 -9.77
C THR A 162 8.39 -0.81 -8.32
N THR A 163 7.18 -1.08 -7.84
CA THR A 163 6.92 -1.73 -6.55
C THR A 163 6.75 -3.23 -6.74
N VAL A 164 7.29 -4.04 -5.82
CA VAL A 164 7.00 -5.47 -5.76
C VAL A 164 6.02 -5.72 -4.62
N LYS A 165 4.90 -6.37 -4.93
CA LYS A 165 3.84 -6.72 -3.97
C LYS A 165 3.60 -8.21 -4.07
N LYS A 166 3.85 -8.92 -2.94
CA LYS A 166 3.58 -10.34 -2.90
C LYS A 166 2.52 -10.68 -1.86
N TYR A 167 1.74 -11.69 -2.21
CA TYR A 167 0.69 -12.23 -1.37
C TYR A 167 0.91 -13.72 -1.21
N ARG A 168 0.43 -14.29 -0.10
CA ARG A 168 0.30 -15.73 0.06
C ARG A 168 -1.17 -16.10 0.19
N ALA A 169 -1.54 -17.20 -0.45
CA ALA A 169 -2.89 -17.72 -0.39
C ALA A 169 -2.87 -19.25 -0.30
N VAL A 170 -3.85 -19.80 0.40
CA VAL A 170 -4.21 -21.22 0.30
C VAL A 170 -5.35 -21.32 -0.69
N VAL A 171 -5.18 -22.11 -1.74
CA VAL A 171 -6.19 -22.31 -2.78
C VAL A 171 -6.71 -23.74 -2.79
N LEU A 172 -7.94 -23.92 -3.26
CA LEU A 172 -8.54 -25.24 -3.41
C LEU A 172 -8.01 -25.95 -4.66
N GLY A 173 -7.77 -27.26 -4.54
CA GLY A 173 -7.26 -28.11 -5.58
C GLY A 173 -5.74 -28.10 -5.73
N ASP A 174 -5.26 -28.99 -6.59
CA ASP A 174 -3.85 -29.19 -6.87
C ASP A 174 -3.44 -28.37 -8.11
N VAL A 175 -2.73 -27.27 -7.91
CA VAL A 175 -2.19 -26.40 -8.96
C VAL A 175 -0.98 -27.08 -9.59
N LYS A 176 -1.13 -27.55 -10.85
CA LYS A 176 -0.14 -28.44 -11.49
C LYS A 176 1.14 -27.73 -11.96
N GLU A 177 1.05 -26.47 -12.31
CA GLU A 177 2.18 -25.71 -12.82
C GLU A 177 2.88 -24.98 -11.66
N ASP A 178 4.18 -25.19 -11.51
CA ASP A 178 4.96 -24.55 -10.44
C ASP A 178 4.99 -23.02 -10.54
N PHE A 179 4.97 -22.49 -11.77
CA PHE A 179 4.94 -21.05 -12.03
C PHE A 179 4.19 -20.75 -13.34
N PHE A 180 3.29 -19.77 -13.27
CA PHE A 180 2.57 -19.25 -14.44
C PHE A 180 2.07 -17.83 -14.19
N THR A 181 1.66 -17.15 -15.27
CA THR A 181 1.09 -15.80 -15.24
C THR A 181 -0.36 -15.83 -15.67
N ILE A 182 -1.23 -15.18 -14.88
CA ILE A 182 -2.62 -14.92 -15.25
C ILE A 182 -2.69 -13.49 -15.76
N ASP A 183 -2.89 -13.33 -17.08
CA ASP A 183 -3.06 -12.05 -17.76
C ASP A 183 -4.48 -12.00 -18.36
N LEU A 184 -5.44 -11.64 -17.49
CA LEU A 184 -6.87 -11.65 -17.84
C LEU A 184 -7.53 -10.38 -17.32
N PRO A 185 -8.18 -9.58 -18.18
CA PRO A 185 -8.78 -8.31 -17.78
C PRO A 185 -9.97 -8.51 -16.84
N ILE A 186 -10.08 -7.64 -15.85
CA ILE A 186 -11.11 -7.71 -14.81
C ILE A 186 -12.07 -6.53 -14.92
N GLY A 187 -13.35 -6.82 -14.86
CA GLY A 187 -14.42 -5.85 -14.89
C GLY A 187 -15.50 -6.11 -13.85
N ARG A 188 -16.53 -5.27 -13.91
CA ARG A 188 -17.75 -5.40 -13.13
C ARG A 188 -18.88 -5.81 -14.10
N PRO A 189 -19.39 -7.05 -14.01
CA PRO A 189 -20.41 -7.52 -14.97
C PRO A 189 -21.71 -6.72 -14.87
N PHE A 190 -22.10 -6.29 -13.63
CA PHE A 190 -23.29 -5.44 -13.40
C PHE A 190 -22.94 -4.36 -12.37
N GLU A 191 -23.47 -3.15 -12.55
CA GLU A 191 -23.11 -1.99 -11.70
C GLU A 191 -23.45 -2.14 -10.22
N ASP A 192 -24.49 -2.88 -9.88
CA ASP A 192 -24.97 -3.13 -8.53
C ASP A 192 -24.25 -4.28 -7.81
N GLN A 193 -23.46 -5.09 -8.51
CA GLN A 193 -22.76 -6.23 -7.92
C GLN A 193 -21.42 -5.83 -7.31
N VAL A 194 -21.13 -6.40 -6.12
CA VAL A 194 -19.81 -6.30 -5.47
C VAL A 194 -18.78 -7.15 -6.20
N GLN A 195 -19.21 -8.32 -6.70
CA GLN A 195 -18.37 -9.30 -7.38
C GLN A 195 -17.75 -8.73 -8.66
N ARG A 196 -16.54 -9.17 -8.98
CA ARG A 196 -15.82 -8.88 -10.22
C ARG A 196 -15.69 -10.17 -11.01
N SER A 197 -15.45 -10.01 -12.32
CA SER A 197 -15.26 -11.18 -13.22
C SER A 197 -14.17 -10.87 -14.23
N VAL A 198 -13.58 -11.92 -14.78
CA VAL A 198 -12.78 -11.81 -16.01
C VAL A 198 -13.70 -11.38 -17.13
N MET A 199 -13.35 -10.31 -17.84
CA MET A 199 -14.15 -9.73 -18.92
C MET A 199 -13.23 -9.28 -20.06
N ALA A 200 -13.30 -9.94 -21.20
CA ALA A 200 -12.52 -9.57 -22.37
C ALA A 200 -12.92 -8.18 -22.91
N GLU A 201 -14.21 -7.86 -22.85
CA GLU A 201 -14.74 -6.55 -23.26
C GLU A 201 -15.09 -5.71 -22.02
N GLY A 202 -14.59 -4.48 -21.94
CA GLY A 202 -14.85 -3.54 -20.84
C GLY A 202 -14.09 -3.83 -19.54
N GLY A 203 -13.32 -4.92 -19.48
CA GLY A 203 -12.39 -5.20 -18.39
C GLY A 203 -11.15 -4.29 -18.42
N LYS A 204 -10.52 -4.14 -17.28
CA LYS A 204 -9.22 -3.43 -17.14
C LYS A 204 -8.11 -4.44 -17.03
N ASP A 205 -6.99 -4.22 -17.72
CA ASP A 205 -5.81 -5.08 -17.66
C ASP A 205 -5.47 -5.46 -16.23
N ALA A 206 -5.28 -6.75 -16.01
CA ALA A 206 -4.93 -7.30 -14.70
C ALA A 206 -3.97 -8.47 -14.89
N VAL A 207 -2.80 -8.37 -14.24
CA VAL A 207 -1.71 -9.35 -14.36
C VAL A 207 -1.27 -9.81 -12.98
N THR A 208 -1.24 -11.13 -12.77
CA THR A 208 -0.85 -11.81 -11.53
C THR A 208 0.06 -12.98 -11.86
N ASP A 209 1.29 -12.98 -11.33
CA ASP A 209 2.14 -14.18 -11.36
C ASP A 209 1.77 -15.08 -10.18
N VAL A 210 1.79 -16.38 -10.41
CA VAL A 210 1.53 -17.41 -9.42
C VAL A 210 2.73 -18.33 -9.32
N GLN A 211 3.25 -18.51 -8.11
CA GLN A 211 4.31 -19.44 -7.76
C GLN A 211 3.76 -20.44 -6.74
N VAL A 212 3.78 -21.71 -7.07
CA VAL A 212 3.45 -22.78 -6.11
C VAL A 212 4.57 -22.87 -5.07
N LEU A 213 4.19 -22.90 -3.80
CA LEU A 213 5.12 -23.07 -2.67
C LEU A 213 5.04 -24.48 -2.09
N GLU A 214 3.84 -25.02 -1.92
CA GLU A 214 3.63 -26.32 -1.28
C GLU A 214 2.28 -26.93 -1.72
N HIS A 215 2.24 -28.24 -1.95
CA HIS A 215 1.02 -29.00 -2.21
C HIS A 215 0.58 -29.77 -0.95
N PHE A 216 -0.70 -29.79 -0.67
CA PHE A 216 -1.30 -30.54 0.42
C PHE A 216 -2.27 -31.60 -0.15
N GLY A 217 -1.68 -32.68 -0.63
CA GLY A 217 -2.40 -33.71 -1.39
C GLY A 217 -2.93 -33.15 -2.71
N ASP A 218 -4.14 -33.58 -3.09
CA ASP A 218 -4.84 -33.12 -4.29
C ASP A 218 -5.91 -32.05 -4.02
N ARG A 219 -6.06 -31.66 -2.74
CA ARG A 219 -7.15 -30.78 -2.30
C ARG A 219 -6.76 -29.32 -2.10
N TYR A 220 -5.50 -29.02 -1.77
CA TYR A 220 -5.05 -27.67 -1.49
C TYR A 220 -3.64 -27.41 -2.01
N THR A 221 -3.37 -26.14 -2.32
CA THR A 221 -2.04 -25.65 -2.69
C THR A 221 -1.77 -24.32 -1.99
N LEU A 222 -0.58 -24.16 -1.40
CA LEU A 222 -0.08 -22.89 -0.93
C LEU A 222 0.64 -22.20 -2.09
N VAL A 223 0.22 -20.98 -2.42
CA VAL A 223 0.79 -20.19 -3.51
C VAL A 223 1.29 -18.82 -3.04
N GLU A 224 2.36 -18.33 -3.66
CA GLU A 224 2.79 -16.95 -3.59
C GLU A 224 2.38 -16.24 -4.89
N LEU A 225 1.83 -15.04 -4.77
CA LEU A 225 1.32 -14.28 -5.90
C LEU A 225 2.03 -12.94 -5.98
N THR A 226 2.54 -12.59 -7.17
CA THR A 226 3.09 -11.26 -7.43
C THR A 226 2.10 -10.42 -8.24
N LEU A 227 1.72 -9.26 -7.71
CA LEU A 227 0.79 -8.36 -8.39
C LEU A 227 1.51 -7.28 -9.20
N HIS A 228 1.35 -7.32 -10.53
CA HIS A 228 1.78 -6.24 -11.43
C HIS A 228 0.75 -5.11 -11.52
N THR A 229 -0.51 -5.43 -11.37
CA THR A 229 -1.64 -4.50 -11.34
C THR A 229 -2.38 -4.61 -10.00
N GLY A 230 -3.33 -3.70 -9.72
CA GLY A 230 -4.11 -3.72 -8.47
C GLY A 230 -5.59 -3.44 -8.75
N ARG A 231 -6.33 -4.42 -9.29
CA ARG A 231 -7.77 -4.33 -9.48
C ARG A 231 -8.51 -4.85 -8.25
N THR A 232 -9.72 -4.36 -8.03
CA THR A 232 -10.57 -4.85 -6.93
C THR A 232 -10.75 -6.36 -7.07
N HIS A 233 -10.50 -7.10 -5.99
CA HIS A 233 -10.58 -8.55 -5.88
C HIS A 233 -9.69 -9.32 -6.89
N GLN A 234 -8.64 -8.71 -7.44
CA GLN A 234 -7.88 -9.25 -8.57
C GLN A 234 -7.43 -10.70 -8.34
N ILE A 235 -6.74 -10.99 -7.25
CA ILE A 235 -6.24 -12.33 -6.93
C ILE A 235 -7.40 -13.31 -6.82
N ARG A 236 -8.44 -12.95 -6.11
CA ARG A 236 -9.64 -13.76 -5.87
C ARG A 236 -10.34 -14.14 -7.18
N VAL A 237 -10.52 -13.14 -8.06
CA VAL A 237 -11.12 -13.35 -9.41
C VAL A 237 -10.25 -14.25 -10.27
N HIS A 238 -8.95 -13.98 -10.34
CA HIS A 238 -8.02 -14.73 -11.18
C HIS A 238 -7.97 -16.19 -10.77
N LEU A 239 -7.76 -16.46 -9.48
CA LEU A 239 -7.66 -17.83 -8.98
C LEU A 239 -8.97 -18.60 -9.11
N SER A 240 -10.11 -17.99 -8.81
CA SER A 240 -11.42 -18.62 -9.01
C SER A 240 -11.70 -18.89 -10.49
N HIS A 241 -11.31 -17.99 -11.40
CA HIS A 241 -11.52 -18.16 -12.85
C HIS A 241 -10.78 -19.36 -13.42
N ILE A 242 -9.58 -19.65 -12.92
CA ILE A 242 -8.77 -20.80 -13.35
C ILE A 242 -9.12 -22.10 -12.61
N GLY A 243 -10.16 -22.10 -11.76
CA GLY A 243 -10.66 -23.29 -11.06
C GLY A 243 -9.99 -23.56 -9.71
N HIS A 244 -9.18 -22.64 -9.19
CA HIS A 244 -8.51 -22.73 -7.89
C HIS A 244 -8.90 -21.58 -6.96
N PRO A 245 -10.18 -21.49 -6.51
CA PRO A 245 -10.60 -20.41 -5.62
C PRO A 245 -9.82 -20.46 -4.29
N ILE A 246 -9.68 -19.30 -3.65
CA ILE A 246 -9.00 -19.20 -2.36
C ILE A 246 -9.85 -19.86 -1.28
N ALA A 247 -9.26 -20.72 -0.43
CA ALA A 247 -9.94 -21.35 0.69
C ALA A 247 -10.58 -20.28 1.60
N GLY A 248 -11.85 -20.49 1.98
CA GLY A 248 -12.65 -19.55 2.77
C GLY A 248 -13.25 -18.37 2.00
N ASP A 249 -13.01 -18.24 0.69
CA ASP A 249 -13.57 -17.15 -0.12
C ASP A 249 -15.01 -17.46 -0.57
N GLN A 250 -15.97 -17.18 0.29
CA GLN A 250 -17.39 -17.45 0.01
C GLN A 250 -17.92 -16.69 -1.22
N LEU A 251 -17.36 -15.53 -1.55
CA LEU A 251 -17.83 -14.73 -2.69
C LEU A 251 -17.41 -15.35 -4.04
N TYR A 252 -16.32 -16.12 -4.06
CA TYR A 252 -15.73 -16.68 -5.28
C TYR A 252 -15.68 -18.20 -5.30
N GLY A 253 -16.47 -18.88 -4.44
CA GLY A 253 -16.67 -20.33 -4.47
C GLY A 253 -15.59 -21.12 -3.73
N GLY A 254 -14.93 -20.50 -2.78
CA GLY A 254 -13.89 -21.13 -1.95
C GLY A 254 -14.38 -21.47 -0.53
N GLU A 255 -15.65 -21.85 -0.34
CA GLU A 255 -16.13 -22.29 0.97
C GLU A 255 -15.24 -23.41 1.53
N ASP A 256 -14.83 -23.29 2.79
CA ASP A 256 -13.85 -24.17 3.40
C ASP A 256 -14.09 -24.33 4.91
N PRO A 257 -13.97 -25.54 5.48
CA PRO A 257 -14.20 -25.77 6.91
C PRO A 257 -13.10 -25.22 7.82
N HIS A 258 -11.85 -25.09 7.33
CA HIS A 258 -10.68 -24.72 8.13
C HIS A 258 -10.55 -23.20 8.30
N ILE A 259 -11.18 -22.39 7.42
CA ILE A 259 -11.09 -20.94 7.47
C ILE A 259 -12.37 -20.28 6.97
N GLN A 260 -12.83 -19.22 7.67
CA GLN A 260 -14.12 -18.55 7.40
C GLN A 260 -13.99 -17.28 6.55
N ARG A 261 -12.79 -16.94 6.12
CA ARG A 261 -12.47 -15.81 5.24
C ARG A 261 -11.49 -16.24 4.16
N GLN A 262 -11.35 -15.46 3.09
CA GLN A 262 -10.30 -15.78 2.13
C GLN A 262 -8.93 -15.92 2.81
N ALA A 263 -8.30 -17.08 2.66
CA ALA A 263 -6.94 -17.37 3.13
C ALA A 263 -5.93 -16.60 2.26
N LEU A 264 -5.98 -15.26 2.35
CA LEU A 264 -5.18 -14.33 1.54
C LEU A 264 -4.51 -13.30 2.44
N HIS A 265 -3.21 -13.12 2.25
CA HIS A 265 -2.39 -12.25 3.06
C HIS A 265 -1.36 -11.50 2.22
N SER A 266 -1.28 -10.17 2.36
CA SER A 266 -0.25 -9.33 1.75
C SER A 266 1.05 -9.43 2.56
N CYS A 267 1.96 -10.34 2.16
CA CYS A 267 3.10 -10.74 2.97
C CYS A 267 4.40 -10.00 2.68
N TYR A 268 4.53 -9.34 1.52
CA TYR A 268 5.77 -8.66 1.15
C TYR A 268 5.52 -7.44 0.28
N LEU A 269 6.28 -6.39 0.57
CA LEU A 269 6.28 -5.14 -0.18
C LEU A 269 7.71 -4.62 -0.32
N LYS A 270 8.11 -4.29 -1.57
CA LYS A 270 9.35 -3.57 -1.84
C LYS A 270 9.07 -2.35 -2.70
N PHE A 271 9.61 -1.21 -2.29
CA PHE A 271 9.49 0.07 -3.01
C PHE A 271 10.64 1.00 -2.60
N LEU A 272 10.79 2.14 -3.25
CA LEU A 272 11.74 3.16 -2.82
C LEU A 272 11.07 4.09 -1.80
N HIS A 273 11.75 4.35 -0.70
CA HIS A 273 11.27 5.32 0.29
C HIS A 273 11.00 6.68 -0.38
N PRO A 274 9.84 7.31 -0.13
CA PRO A 274 9.40 8.48 -0.91
C PRO A 274 10.32 9.72 -0.79
N MET A 275 11.15 9.76 0.24
CA MET A 275 12.06 10.86 0.50
C MET A 275 13.52 10.53 0.21
N SER A 276 14.05 9.49 0.86
CA SER A 276 15.47 9.10 0.68
C SER A 276 15.73 8.40 -0.64
N HIS A 277 14.69 7.83 -1.28
CA HIS A 277 14.76 6.97 -2.45
C HIS A 277 15.62 5.71 -2.25
N GLU A 278 15.89 5.36 -1.00
CA GLU A 278 16.53 4.09 -0.67
C GLU A 278 15.52 2.95 -0.75
N PRO A 279 15.95 1.75 -1.14
CA PRO A 279 15.08 0.57 -1.15
C PRO A 279 14.58 0.26 0.27
N LEU A 280 13.27 0.08 0.39
CA LEU A 280 12.60 -0.37 1.60
C LEU A 280 11.87 -1.68 1.31
N GLU A 281 12.17 -2.69 2.12
CA GLU A 281 11.56 -4.02 2.04
C GLU A 281 10.84 -4.32 3.35
N ILE A 282 9.55 -4.62 3.26
CA ILE A 282 8.69 -4.90 4.41
C ILE A 282 8.14 -6.31 4.24
N GLN A 283 8.14 -7.06 5.33
CA GLN A 283 7.55 -8.39 5.42
C GLN A 283 6.49 -8.41 6.52
N SER A 284 5.45 -9.18 6.30
CA SER A 284 4.42 -9.50 7.29
C SER A 284 4.24 -11.02 7.32
N GLU A 285 4.27 -11.59 8.52
CA GLU A 285 4.08 -13.02 8.73
C GLU A 285 2.62 -13.42 8.52
N LEU A 286 2.40 -14.66 8.10
CA LEU A 286 1.03 -15.18 7.99
C LEU A 286 0.31 -15.08 9.33
N PRO A 287 -0.92 -14.58 9.37
CA PRO A 287 -1.69 -14.49 10.60
C PRO A 287 -2.09 -15.88 11.11
N GLU A 288 -2.34 -15.97 12.42
CA GLU A 288 -2.57 -17.23 13.13
C GLU A 288 -3.69 -18.09 12.52
N ASP A 289 -4.74 -17.50 12.00
CA ASP A 289 -5.85 -18.24 11.38
C ASP A 289 -5.45 -18.94 10.08
N ILE A 290 -4.61 -18.30 9.25
CA ILE A 290 -4.05 -18.94 8.04
C ILE A 290 -3.01 -19.99 8.43
N GLN A 291 -2.16 -19.73 9.43
CA GLN A 291 -1.19 -20.73 9.92
C GLN A 291 -1.88 -21.97 10.47
N ARG A 292 -2.96 -21.78 11.24
CA ARG A 292 -3.80 -22.88 11.75
C ARG A 292 -4.44 -23.66 10.62
N CYS A 293 -5.05 -22.98 9.63
CA CYS A 293 -5.63 -23.59 8.44
C CYS A 293 -4.60 -24.49 7.73
N ILE A 294 -3.39 -24.00 7.47
CA ILE A 294 -2.32 -24.79 6.86
C ILE A 294 -1.96 -26.01 7.72
N THR A 295 -1.88 -25.85 9.04
CA THR A 295 -1.54 -26.95 9.95
C THR A 295 -2.61 -28.04 9.96
N GLU A 296 -3.89 -27.66 9.98
CA GLU A 296 -5.02 -28.60 9.94
C GLU A 296 -5.03 -29.37 8.61
N ILE A 297 -4.86 -28.68 7.47
CA ILE A 297 -4.78 -29.29 6.13
C ILE A 297 -3.61 -30.28 6.03
N LYS A 298 -2.43 -29.96 6.57
CA LYS A 298 -1.27 -30.86 6.59
C LYS A 298 -1.57 -32.14 7.35
N ASN A 299 -2.14 -32.03 8.54
CA ASN A 299 -2.49 -33.19 9.35
C ASN A 299 -3.51 -34.12 8.67
N GLU A 300 -4.47 -33.56 7.91
CA GLU A 300 -5.41 -34.34 7.15
C GLU A 300 -4.78 -35.02 5.92
N SER A 301 -3.76 -34.42 5.33
CA SER A 301 -3.09 -34.94 4.14
C SER A 301 -2.12 -36.10 4.45
N GLU A 302 -1.71 -36.24 5.72
CA GLU A 302 -0.82 -37.32 6.20
C GLU A 302 -1.57 -38.61 6.63
N HIS A 303 -2.91 -38.54 6.64
CA HIS A 303 -3.80 -39.65 7.04
C HIS A 303 -4.66 -40.13 5.88
#